data_06b84bb09fa217aba5cd0a151290502b
#
_entry.id   06b84bb09fa217aba5cd0a151290502b
#
_cell.length_a   1.000
_cell.length_b   1.000
_cell.length_c   1.000
_cell.angle_alpha   90.00
_cell.angle_beta   90.00
_cell.angle_gamma   90.00
#
_symmetry.space_group_name_H-M   'P 1'
#
loop_
_entity.id
_entity.type
_entity.pdbx_description
1 polymer ?
#
loop_
_entity_poly.entity_id
_entity_poly.type
_entity_poly.pdbx_seq_one_letter_code
_entity_poly.pdbx_strand_id
1 'polypeptide(L)'
;MKKTILAISLLTLFGLQAQASNDKMRILLVNDDGCEAFGLTELKSQLDAKGYDVWLVGPATNQSGIGTAITFKAGKEFDVKKVDERTYCFPGTPADSLDFGLQGLLRETPPDLVISGVNDGPNTGASQLNSGTVSAAARAVRLGYPAIAASIGYIMTEEEIKSGWPSTQKYWPDSVTYIVDLVDNLNKKRETGEKVLPARSGLSINYPALPKDKIKGVKFIENEYTVSPQVLYEITAEGKTKQFINPEALKMRNDNSDTGYLDKGYITYTVFDGDWNAPEEKVKEYKNDFNF
;
A
#
# COMPACT_ATOMS: atom_id res chain seq x y z
N MET A 1 72.40 -32.64 -4.40
CA MET A 1 71.99 -31.24 -4.34
C MET A 1 70.57 -31.16 -4.88
N LYS A 2 69.54 -31.11 -4.03
CA LYS A 2 68.14 -30.99 -4.38
C LYS A 2 67.75 -29.52 -4.23
N LYS A 3 67.33 -28.85 -5.29
CA LYS A 3 66.82 -27.47 -5.29
C LYS A 3 65.31 -27.51 -5.06
N THR A 4 64.90 -27.04 -3.91
CA THR A 4 63.48 -26.86 -3.56
C THR A 4 63.02 -25.51 -4.13
N ILE A 5 62.03 -25.56 -5.02
CA ILE A 5 61.40 -24.37 -5.60
C ILE A 5 60.18 -24.07 -4.69
N LEU A 6 60.19 -22.91 -4.03
CA LEU A 6 59.11 -22.39 -3.24
C LEU A 6 58.16 -21.62 -4.15
N ALA A 7 56.96 -22.17 -4.40
CA ALA A 7 55.92 -21.49 -5.14
C ALA A 7 55.12 -20.59 -4.19
N ILE A 8 55.19 -19.27 -4.32
CA ILE A 8 54.40 -18.27 -3.61
C ILE A 8 53.10 -18.10 -4.40
N SER A 9 52.01 -18.62 -3.89
CA SER A 9 50.67 -18.37 -4.40
C SER A 9 50.18 -16.99 -3.95
N LEU A 10 50.12 -16.05 -4.87
CA LEU A 10 49.48 -14.73 -4.64
C LEU A 10 47.97 -14.90 -4.74
N LEU A 11 47.27 -14.99 -3.59
CA LEU A 11 45.80 -14.89 -3.54
C LEU A 11 45.42 -13.41 -3.75
N THR A 12 45.02 -13.07 -4.97
CA THR A 12 44.32 -11.80 -5.23
C THR A 12 42.90 -11.91 -4.69
N LEU A 13 42.64 -11.28 -3.54
CA LEU A 13 41.29 -10.98 -3.11
C LEU A 13 40.66 -9.98 -4.08
N PHE A 14 39.85 -10.47 -5.00
CA PHE A 14 38.88 -9.62 -5.69
C PHE A 14 37.81 -9.23 -4.68
N GLY A 15 37.94 -8.05 -4.09
CA GLY A 15 36.86 -7.39 -3.40
C GLY A 15 35.74 -7.10 -4.42
N LEU A 16 34.63 -7.83 -4.34
CA LEU A 16 33.40 -7.39 -4.98
C LEU A 16 33.01 -6.06 -4.31
N GLN A 17 33.46 -4.95 -4.89
CA GLN A 17 32.79 -3.68 -4.67
C GLN A 17 31.42 -3.83 -5.32
N ALA A 18 30.37 -3.86 -4.51
CA ALA A 18 29.00 -3.67 -4.99
C ALA A 18 28.99 -2.31 -5.70
N GLN A 19 29.00 -2.35 -7.03
CA GLN A 19 28.86 -1.15 -7.85
C GLN A 19 27.42 -0.69 -7.61
N ALA A 20 27.26 0.43 -6.91
CA ALA A 20 25.95 1.06 -6.77
C ALA A 20 25.40 1.25 -8.19
N SER A 21 24.33 0.56 -8.51
CA SER A 21 23.71 0.67 -9.82
C SER A 21 23.19 2.10 -9.94
N ASN A 22 23.69 2.83 -10.93
CA ASN A 22 23.22 4.17 -11.26
C ASN A 22 21.83 4.12 -11.96
N ASP A 23 21.14 3.01 -11.80
CA ASP A 23 19.81 2.78 -12.35
C ASP A 23 18.76 3.49 -11.52
N LYS A 24 17.88 4.20 -12.20
CA LYS A 24 16.72 4.87 -11.58
C LYS A 24 15.89 3.83 -10.84
N MET A 25 15.47 4.17 -9.62
CA MET A 25 14.53 3.34 -8.86
C MET A 25 13.26 3.13 -9.68
N ARG A 26 12.88 1.87 -9.89
CA ARG A 26 11.65 1.50 -10.60
C ARG A 26 10.52 1.32 -9.62
N ILE A 27 9.39 1.98 -9.90
CA ILE A 27 8.22 1.99 -9.02
C ILE A 27 7.00 1.53 -9.82
N LEU A 28 6.26 0.56 -9.29
CA LEU A 28 4.94 0.20 -9.80
C LEU A 28 3.86 0.84 -8.93
N LEU A 29 3.03 1.67 -9.54
CA LEU A 29 1.87 2.31 -8.92
C LEU A 29 0.61 1.53 -9.25
N VAL A 30 -0.21 1.27 -8.23
CA VAL A 30 -1.54 0.67 -8.32
C VAL A 30 -2.52 1.40 -7.39
N ASN A 31 -3.83 1.16 -7.48
CA ASN A 31 -4.85 1.68 -6.57
C ASN A 31 -6.16 0.90 -6.72
N ASP A 32 -7.22 1.34 -6.05
CA ASP A 32 -8.61 0.90 -6.23
C ASP A 32 -9.56 2.00 -6.71
N ASP A 33 -9.15 3.28 -6.67
CA ASP A 33 -9.97 4.40 -7.15
C ASP A 33 -10.11 4.44 -8.68
N GLY A 34 -9.15 3.83 -9.39
CA GLY A 34 -9.10 3.79 -10.85
C GLY A 34 -7.80 4.38 -11.44
N CYS A 35 -7.47 3.96 -12.65
CA CYS A 35 -6.22 4.34 -13.32
C CYS A 35 -6.08 5.84 -13.62
N GLU A 36 -7.19 6.57 -13.68
CA GLU A 36 -7.22 8.02 -13.93
C GLU A 36 -7.50 8.82 -12.63
N ALA A 37 -7.56 8.16 -11.47
CA ALA A 37 -7.81 8.81 -10.18
C ALA A 37 -6.67 9.77 -9.81
N PHE A 38 -7.04 10.91 -9.21
CA PHE A 38 -6.12 11.99 -8.88
C PHE A 38 -4.91 11.52 -8.07
N GLY A 39 -5.14 10.78 -6.97
CA GLY A 39 -4.04 10.34 -6.08
C GLY A 39 -2.98 9.49 -6.80
N LEU A 40 -3.41 8.67 -7.76
CA LEU A 40 -2.51 7.80 -8.53
C LEU A 40 -1.77 8.59 -9.62
N THR A 41 -2.49 9.42 -10.38
CA THR A 41 -1.91 10.19 -11.50
C THR A 41 -0.99 11.31 -11.01
N GLU A 42 -1.34 11.99 -9.93
CA GLU A 42 -0.51 13.02 -9.31
C GLU A 42 0.76 12.42 -8.69
N LEU A 43 0.65 11.26 -8.03
CA LEU A 43 1.82 10.54 -7.51
C LEU A 43 2.79 10.17 -8.63
N LYS A 44 2.25 9.64 -9.75
CA LYS A 44 3.06 9.36 -10.96
C LYS A 44 3.75 10.61 -11.47
N SER A 45 3.01 11.70 -11.62
CA SER A 45 3.52 12.97 -12.15
C SER A 45 4.69 13.52 -11.31
N GLN A 46 4.54 13.54 -9.99
CA GLN A 46 5.60 14.03 -9.10
C GLN A 46 6.83 13.11 -9.07
N LEU A 47 6.65 11.80 -9.09
CA LEU A 47 7.76 10.83 -9.14
C LEU A 47 8.49 10.85 -10.50
N ASP A 48 7.76 10.96 -11.61
CA ASP A 48 8.36 11.14 -12.95
C ASP A 48 9.19 12.43 -13.02
N ALA A 49 8.70 13.54 -12.45
CA ALA A 49 9.41 14.81 -12.38
C ALA A 49 10.73 14.71 -11.59
N LYS A 50 10.81 13.81 -10.62
CA LYS A 50 12.05 13.48 -9.88
C LYS A 50 12.96 12.49 -10.62
N GLY A 51 12.53 11.98 -11.75
CA GLY A 51 13.33 11.12 -12.62
C GLY A 51 13.29 9.63 -12.29
N TYR A 52 12.33 9.18 -11.48
CA TYR A 52 12.09 7.75 -11.23
C TYR A 52 11.56 7.02 -12.49
N ASP A 53 11.74 5.70 -12.55
CA ASP A 53 11.14 4.85 -13.60
C ASP A 53 9.77 4.36 -13.13
N VAL A 54 8.71 5.16 -13.42
CA VAL A 54 7.37 4.95 -12.84
C VAL A 54 6.44 4.27 -13.83
N TRP A 55 5.88 3.14 -13.40
CA TRP A 55 4.85 2.40 -14.10
C TRP A 55 3.54 2.51 -13.33
N LEU A 56 2.44 2.73 -14.03
CA LEU A 56 1.10 2.84 -13.45
C LEU A 56 0.19 1.80 -14.08
N VAL A 57 -0.41 0.97 -13.21
CA VAL A 57 -1.47 0.04 -13.60
C VAL A 57 -2.60 0.16 -12.60
N GLY A 58 -3.70 0.80 -12.99
CA GLY A 58 -4.90 0.93 -12.15
C GLY A 58 -6.09 0.21 -12.73
N PRO A 59 -7.12 -0.10 -11.94
CA PRO A 59 -8.40 -0.58 -12.45
C PRO A 59 -9.01 0.40 -13.44
N ALA A 60 -9.72 -0.11 -14.46
CA ALA A 60 -10.41 0.75 -15.42
C ALA A 60 -11.58 1.55 -14.81
N THR A 61 -12.10 1.09 -13.68
CA THR A 61 -13.19 1.74 -12.92
C THR A 61 -12.90 1.64 -11.43
N ASN A 62 -13.54 2.51 -10.64
CA ASN A 62 -13.44 2.45 -9.18
C ASN A 62 -13.84 1.08 -8.63
N GLN A 63 -13.03 0.53 -7.73
CA GLN A 63 -13.15 -0.77 -7.09
C GLN A 63 -13.12 -0.65 -5.55
N SER A 64 -13.47 0.51 -4.99
CA SER A 64 -13.47 0.73 -3.54
C SER A 64 -14.30 -0.34 -2.81
N GLY A 65 -13.74 -0.87 -1.73
CA GLY A 65 -14.42 -1.89 -0.93
C GLY A 65 -14.30 -3.33 -1.47
N ILE A 66 -13.53 -3.56 -2.54
CA ILE A 66 -13.38 -4.89 -3.16
C ILE A 66 -12.49 -5.85 -2.35
N GLY A 67 -11.66 -5.32 -1.45
CA GLY A 67 -10.70 -6.13 -0.68
C GLY A 67 -9.68 -6.85 -1.56
N THR A 68 -9.43 -8.13 -1.23
CA THR A 68 -8.42 -8.97 -1.89
C THR A 68 -8.92 -9.70 -3.14
N ALA A 69 -10.08 -9.34 -3.68
CA ALA A 69 -10.67 -10.05 -4.82
C ALA A 69 -9.73 -10.07 -6.04
N ILE A 70 -9.71 -11.22 -6.71
CA ILE A 70 -8.93 -11.46 -7.93
C ILE A 70 -9.80 -12.18 -8.96
N THR A 71 -9.59 -11.89 -10.24
CA THR A 71 -10.18 -12.66 -11.32
C THR A 71 -9.35 -13.92 -11.56
N PHE A 72 -9.89 -15.07 -11.20
CA PHE A 72 -9.24 -16.36 -11.43
C PHE A 72 -9.99 -17.18 -12.46
N LYS A 73 -9.65 -17.00 -13.74
CA LYS A 73 -10.23 -17.75 -14.87
C LYS A 73 -9.18 -17.98 -15.94
N ALA A 74 -8.66 -19.20 -16.03
CA ALA A 74 -7.68 -19.57 -17.03
C ALA A 74 -8.21 -19.32 -18.45
N GLY A 75 -7.38 -18.73 -19.32
CA GLY A 75 -7.73 -18.41 -20.71
C GLY A 75 -8.65 -17.20 -20.88
N LYS A 76 -8.96 -16.46 -19.79
CA LYS A 76 -9.70 -15.19 -19.93
C LYS A 76 -8.82 -14.14 -20.60
N GLU A 77 -9.35 -13.49 -21.62
CA GLU A 77 -8.76 -12.32 -22.27
C GLU A 77 -9.26 -11.03 -21.61
N PHE A 78 -8.43 -10.01 -21.59
CA PHE A 78 -8.73 -8.70 -21.04
C PHE A 78 -8.42 -7.60 -22.06
N ASP A 79 -9.35 -6.69 -22.27
CA ASP A 79 -9.17 -5.50 -23.11
C ASP A 79 -8.50 -4.40 -22.27
N VAL A 80 -7.17 -4.47 -22.15
CA VAL A 80 -6.39 -3.51 -21.39
C VAL A 80 -6.19 -2.22 -22.18
N LYS A 81 -6.65 -1.09 -21.62
CA LYS A 81 -6.41 0.23 -22.21
C LYS A 81 -4.99 0.68 -21.91
N LYS A 82 -4.14 0.78 -22.92
CA LYS A 82 -2.85 1.45 -22.82
C LYS A 82 -3.04 2.95 -23.01
N VAL A 83 -2.73 3.74 -21.99
CA VAL A 83 -2.85 5.22 -22.03
C VAL A 83 -1.58 5.83 -22.60
N ASP A 84 -0.42 5.39 -22.13
CA ASP A 84 0.92 5.71 -22.64
C ASP A 84 1.86 4.51 -22.49
N GLU A 85 3.18 4.70 -22.68
CA GLU A 85 4.14 3.61 -22.62
C GLU A 85 4.23 2.90 -21.26
N ARG A 86 3.88 3.60 -20.18
CA ARG A 86 4.00 3.13 -18.80
C ARG A 86 2.72 3.29 -17.98
N THR A 87 1.58 3.59 -18.63
CA THR A 87 0.28 3.80 -17.97
C THR A 87 -0.79 2.93 -18.60
N TYR A 88 -1.42 2.09 -17.78
CA TYR A 88 -2.42 1.11 -18.20
C TYR A 88 -3.65 1.13 -17.29
N CYS A 89 -4.84 1.06 -17.91
CA CYS A 89 -6.09 0.81 -17.20
C CYS A 89 -6.51 -0.64 -17.43
N PHE A 90 -6.53 -1.42 -16.35
CA PHE A 90 -6.83 -2.84 -16.40
C PHE A 90 -8.32 -3.08 -16.06
N PRO A 91 -9.08 -3.86 -16.86
CA PRO A 91 -10.50 -4.12 -16.61
C PRO A 91 -10.68 -5.23 -15.56
N GLY A 92 -10.22 -5.00 -14.35
CA GLY A 92 -10.24 -5.94 -13.23
C GLY A 92 -10.08 -5.24 -11.89
N THR A 93 -9.74 -6.02 -10.88
CA THR A 93 -9.54 -5.54 -9.52
C THR A 93 -8.16 -4.90 -9.32
N PRO A 94 -7.90 -4.22 -8.19
CA PRO A 94 -6.55 -3.76 -7.82
C PRO A 94 -5.50 -4.89 -7.81
N ALA A 95 -5.88 -6.08 -7.32
CA ALA A 95 -5.01 -7.25 -7.32
C ALA A 95 -4.72 -7.76 -8.74
N ASP A 96 -5.72 -7.75 -9.64
CA ASP A 96 -5.51 -8.06 -11.06
C ASP A 96 -4.58 -7.05 -11.72
N SER A 97 -4.75 -5.75 -11.42
CA SER A 97 -3.91 -4.66 -11.92
C SER A 97 -2.45 -4.84 -11.47
N LEU A 98 -2.25 -5.16 -10.19
CA LEU A 98 -0.93 -5.46 -9.63
C LEU A 98 -0.30 -6.67 -10.34
N ASP A 99 -1.03 -7.78 -10.46
CA ASP A 99 -0.52 -8.99 -11.09
C ASP A 99 -0.15 -8.75 -12.55
N PHE A 100 -0.95 -8.00 -13.30
CA PHE A 100 -0.63 -7.61 -14.67
C PHE A 100 0.64 -6.75 -14.72
N GLY A 101 0.77 -5.80 -13.81
CA GLY A 101 2.00 -4.98 -13.67
C GLY A 101 3.24 -5.83 -13.39
N LEU A 102 3.17 -6.70 -12.37
CA LEU A 102 4.31 -7.50 -11.92
C LEU A 102 4.63 -8.68 -12.84
N GLN A 103 3.61 -9.43 -13.27
CA GLN A 103 3.80 -10.70 -13.99
C GLN A 103 3.66 -10.56 -15.51
N GLY A 104 3.09 -9.46 -15.97
CA GLY A 104 2.97 -9.13 -17.40
C GLY A 104 4.02 -8.12 -17.84
N LEU A 105 3.91 -6.88 -17.39
CA LEU A 105 4.71 -5.77 -17.89
C LEU A 105 6.17 -5.77 -17.36
N LEU A 106 6.35 -6.03 -16.07
CA LEU A 106 7.63 -5.90 -15.37
C LEU A 106 8.23 -7.25 -14.94
N ARG A 107 7.81 -8.33 -15.56
CA ARG A 107 8.26 -9.68 -15.20
C ARG A 107 9.78 -9.84 -15.29
N GLU A 108 10.38 -9.36 -16.37
CA GLU A 108 11.83 -9.48 -16.61
C GLU A 108 12.63 -8.31 -15.97
N THR A 109 11.94 -7.25 -15.59
CA THR A 109 12.54 -6.05 -14.99
C THR A 109 11.72 -5.58 -13.79
N PRO A 110 11.73 -6.34 -12.69
CA PRO A 110 10.82 -6.11 -11.56
C PRO A 110 11.02 -4.74 -10.91
N PRO A 111 9.97 -4.18 -10.26
CA PRO A 111 10.09 -2.91 -9.56
C PRO A 111 10.87 -3.08 -8.25
N ASP A 112 11.54 -2.01 -7.84
CA ASP A 112 12.19 -1.88 -6.53
C ASP A 112 11.17 -1.63 -5.41
N LEU A 113 10.01 -1.04 -5.76
CA LEU A 113 8.95 -0.68 -4.82
C LEU A 113 7.58 -0.72 -5.52
N VAL A 114 6.58 -1.22 -4.81
CA VAL A 114 5.17 -1.10 -5.19
C VAL A 114 4.51 -0.06 -4.29
N ILE A 115 3.75 0.88 -4.86
CA ILE A 115 2.93 1.82 -4.08
C ILE A 115 1.49 1.70 -4.55
N SER A 116 0.59 1.41 -3.61
CA SER A 116 -0.85 1.42 -3.84
C SER A 116 -1.47 2.68 -3.24
N GLY A 117 -2.08 3.53 -4.08
CA GLY A 117 -2.67 4.82 -3.68
C GLY A 117 -2.07 6.00 -4.46
N VAL A 118 -2.27 7.27 -4.01
CA VAL A 118 -2.82 7.67 -2.70
C VAL A 118 -4.35 7.61 -2.74
N ASN A 119 -4.94 6.81 -1.89
CA ASN A 119 -6.38 6.54 -1.82
C ASN A 119 -7.19 7.74 -1.34
N ASP A 120 -8.37 7.95 -1.93
CA ASP A 120 -9.39 8.89 -1.43
C ASP A 120 -10.08 8.31 -0.20
N GLY A 121 -9.60 8.69 0.97
CA GLY A 121 -10.12 8.21 2.25
C GLY A 121 -9.18 7.28 3.01
N PRO A 122 -9.33 7.22 4.35
CA PRO A 122 -8.43 6.48 5.21
C PRO A 122 -8.66 4.96 5.13
N ASN A 123 -7.57 4.22 5.23
CA ASN A 123 -7.58 2.78 5.39
C ASN A 123 -6.97 2.43 6.76
N THR A 124 -7.78 2.55 7.82
CA THR A 124 -7.39 2.29 9.20
C THR A 124 -8.26 1.20 9.83
N GLY A 125 -7.76 0.54 10.87
CA GLY A 125 -8.49 -0.48 11.61
C GLY A 125 -9.06 -1.58 10.72
N ALA A 126 -10.28 -2.02 11.00
CA ALA A 126 -10.94 -3.09 10.26
C ALA A 126 -11.23 -2.75 8.77
N SER A 127 -11.24 -1.46 8.38
CA SER A 127 -11.45 -1.07 6.98
C SER A 127 -10.32 -1.57 6.05
N GLN A 128 -9.14 -1.84 6.58
CA GLN A 128 -8.03 -2.42 5.81
C GLN A 128 -8.40 -3.76 5.15
N LEU A 129 -9.28 -4.55 5.77
CA LEU A 129 -9.72 -5.84 5.20
C LEU A 129 -10.54 -5.67 3.91
N ASN A 130 -11.25 -4.56 3.79
CA ASN A 130 -12.08 -4.26 2.62
C ASN A 130 -11.37 -3.35 1.59
N SER A 131 -10.23 -2.81 1.95
CA SER A 131 -9.48 -1.89 1.11
C SER A 131 -8.82 -2.60 -0.07
N GLY A 132 -9.12 -2.18 -1.28
CA GLY A 132 -8.39 -2.61 -2.47
C GLY A 132 -6.96 -2.05 -2.48
N THR A 133 -6.76 -0.83 -1.95
CA THR A 133 -5.46 -0.19 -1.79
C THR A 133 -4.52 -1.01 -0.90
N VAL A 134 -4.95 -1.34 0.34
CA VAL A 134 -4.12 -2.12 1.29
C VAL A 134 -3.94 -3.54 0.78
N SER A 135 -4.99 -4.14 0.21
CA SER A 135 -4.94 -5.51 -0.30
C SER A 135 -3.95 -5.68 -1.46
N ALA A 136 -3.90 -4.73 -2.40
CA ALA A 136 -2.92 -4.76 -3.47
C ALA A 136 -1.49 -4.67 -2.93
N ALA A 137 -1.22 -3.78 -1.97
CA ALA A 137 0.09 -3.68 -1.33
C ALA A 137 0.46 -4.96 -0.54
N ALA A 138 -0.49 -5.53 0.22
CA ALA A 138 -0.29 -6.78 0.95
C ALA A 138 0.00 -7.96 0.00
N ARG A 139 -0.70 -8.02 -1.15
CA ARG A 139 -0.41 -9.00 -2.19
C ARG A 139 1.00 -8.83 -2.76
N ALA A 140 1.46 -7.60 -3.01
CA ALA A 140 2.82 -7.35 -3.47
C ALA A 140 3.85 -7.87 -2.45
N VAL A 141 3.65 -7.64 -1.15
CA VAL A 141 4.50 -8.16 -0.07
C VAL A 141 4.54 -9.70 -0.08
N ARG A 142 3.38 -10.35 -0.24
CA ARG A 142 3.29 -11.82 -0.35
C ARG A 142 4.02 -12.37 -1.58
N LEU A 143 4.08 -11.60 -2.66
CA LEU A 143 4.84 -11.92 -3.88
C LEU A 143 6.33 -11.58 -3.75
N GLY A 144 6.78 -11.03 -2.62
CA GLY A 144 8.19 -10.75 -2.32
C GLY A 144 8.65 -9.33 -2.64
N TYR A 145 7.73 -8.43 -2.99
CA TYR A 145 8.05 -7.03 -3.32
C TYR A 145 7.84 -6.12 -2.10
N PRO A 146 8.76 -5.18 -1.82
CA PRO A 146 8.49 -4.12 -0.84
C PRO A 146 7.27 -3.30 -1.29
N ALA A 147 6.35 -2.99 -0.37
CA ALA A 147 5.15 -2.27 -0.76
C ALA A 147 4.69 -1.24 0.28
N ILE A 148 4.06 -0.17 -0.22
CA ILE A 148 3.41 0.87 0.57
C ILE A 148 1.95 0.97 0.12
N ALA A 149 1.02 0.96 1.07
CA ALA A 149 -0.35 1.43 0.88
C ALA A 149 -0.44 2.85 1.43
N ALA A 150 -0.88 3.81 0.61
CA ALA A 150 -0.96 5.20 0.99
C ALA A 150 -2.39 5.73 0.86
N SER A 151 -2.84 6.49 1.87
CA SER A 151 -4.21 6.99 1.95
C SER A 151 -4.23 8.38 2.58
N ILE A 152 -5.20 9.22 2.16
CA ILE A 152 -5.53 10.44 2.89
C ILE A 152 -6.72 10.22 3.80
N GLY A 153 -6.74 10.87 4.98
CA GLY A 153 -7.81 10.77 5.96
C GLY A 153 -9.04 11.57 5.60
N TYR A 154 -10.11 11.34 6.36
CA TYR A 154 -11.28 12.19 6.44
C TYR A 154 -11.30 12.98 7.76
N ILE A 155 -11.83 14.20 7.75
CA ILE A 155 -12.22 14.90 8.97
C ILE A 155 -13.65 14.47 9.29
N MET A 156 -13.85 13.80 10.43
CA MET A 156 -15.12 13.19 10.79
C MET A 156 -16.02 14.17 11.59
N THR A 157 -16.19 15.40 11.07
CA THR A 157 -17.17 16.35 11.57
C THR A 157 -18.47 16.28 10.76
N GLU A 158 -19.57 16.68 11.38
CA GLU A 158 -20.89 16.68 10.72
C GLU A 158 -20.90 17.57 9.46
N GLU A 159 -20.16 18.68 9.50
CA GLU A 159 -20.01 19.62 8.39
C GLU A 159 -19.25 18.97 7.21
N GLU A 160 -18.10 18.35 7.48
CA GLU A 160 -17.28 17.67 6.46
C GLU A 160 -18.06 16.51 5.82
N ILE A 161 -18.75 15.70 6.64
CA ILE A 161 -19.56 14.57 6.14
C ILE A 161 -20.68 15.06 5.22
N LYS A 162 -21.40 16.12 5.61
CA LYS A 162 -22.49 16.68 4.80
C LYS A 162 -22.01 17.33 3.50
N SER A 163 -20.78 17.84 3.51
CA SER A 163 -20.18 18.55 2.37
C SER A 163 -19.32 17.65 1.46
N GLY A 164 -19.23 16.33 1.73
CA GLY A 164 -18.45 15.38 0.95
C GLY A 164 -16.93 15.49 1.16
N TRP A 165 -16.50 15.77 2.39
CA TRP A 165 -15.10 15.85 2.83
C TRP A 165 -14.21 16.80 2.00
N PRO A 166 -14.54 18.09 1.88
CA PRO A 166 -13.77 19.05 1.12
C PRO A 166 -12.32 19.20 1.60
N SER A 167 -12.04 18.97 2.90
CA SER A 167 -10.68 18.99 3.43
C SER A 167 -9.83 17.86 2.85
N THR A 168 -10.38 16.69 2.60
CA THR A 168 -9.69 15.58 1.96
C THR A 168 -9.24 15.99 0.56
N GLN A 169 -10.13 16.51 -0.25
CA GLN A 169 -9.80 16.99 -1.59
C GLN A 169 -8.75 18.11 -1.57
N LYS A 170 -8.87 19.03 -0.62
CA LYS A 170 -7.96 20.16 -0.47
C LYS A 170 -6.52 19.74 -0.12
N TYR A 171 -6.36 18.76 0.77
CA TYR A 171 -5.04 18.34 1.28
C TYR A 171 -4.52 17.05 0.65
N TRP A 172 -5.23 16.49 -0.33
CA TRP A 172 -4.75 15.31 -1.08
C TRP A 172 -3.40 15.57 -1.76
N PRO A 173 -3.14 16.71 -2.42
CA PRO A 173 -1.81 17.03 -2.96
C PRO A 173 -0.69 17.00 -1.93
N ASP A 174 -0.94 17.45 -0.69
CA ASP A 174 0.04 17.42 0.40
C ASP A 174 0.38 15.98 0.80
N SER A 175 -0.62 15.09 0.83
CA SER A 175 -0.40 13.67 1.10
C SER A 175 0.42 12.99 0.01
N VAL A 176 0.17 13.31 -1.27
CA VAL A 176 0.97 12.82 -2.40
C VAL A 176 2.42 13.27 -2.26
N THR A 177 2.66 14.57 -2.02
CA THR A 177 4.01 15.12 -1.84
C THR A 177 4.73 14.45 -0.66
N TYR A 178 4.02 14.15 0.43
CA TYR A 178 4.59 13.41 1.56
C TYR A 178 5.09 12.01 1.17
N ILE A 179 4.34 11.28 0.35
CA ILE A 179 4.74 9.96 -0.16
C ILE A 179 5.94 10.08 -1.10
N VAL A 180 6.00 11.11 -1.94
CA VAL A 180 7.16 11.38 -2.81
C VAL A 180 8.41 11.66 -1.98
N ASP A 181 8.32 12.46 -0.93
CA ASP A 181 9.45 12.74 -0.01
C ASP A 181 9.92 11.46 0.72
N LEU A 182 8.99 10.58 1.07
CA LEU A 182 9.31 9.27 1.63
C LEU A 182 10.07 8.41 0.62
N VAL A 183 9.63 8.35 -0.65
CA VAL A 183 10.32 7.63 -1.73
C VAL A 183 11.74 8.14 -1.92
N ASP A 184 11.96 9.46 -1.89
CA ASP A 184 13.30 10.03 -1.97
C ASP A 184 14.22 9.52 -0.84
N ASN A 185 13.68 9.40 0.38
CA ASN A 185 14.44 8.88 1.52
C ASN A 185 14.74 7.37 1.37
N LEU A 186 13.77 6.60 0.85
CA LEU A 186 13.95 5.17 0.56
C LEU A 186 14.97 4.94 -0.56
N ASN A 187 14.94 5.78 -1.59
CA ASN A 187 15.93 5.70 -2.68
C ASN A 187 17.35 5.99 -2.20
N LYS A 188 17.56 6.96 -1.32
CA LYS A 188 18.87 7.22 -0.69
C LYS A 188 19.41 5.98 0.04
N LYS A 189 18.54 5.25 0.76
CA LYS A 189 18.93 3.98 1.39
C LYS A 189 19.31 2.93 0.34
N ARG A 190 18.51 2.80 -0.73
CA ARG A 190 18.80 1.88 -1.84
C ARG A 190 20.15 2.18 -2.49
N GLU A 191 20.48 3.45 -2.71
CA GLU A 191 21.75 3.90 -3.29
C GLU A 191 22.97 3.53 -2.42
N THR A 192 22.79 3.40 -1.10
CA THR A 192 23.82 2.91 -0.17
C THR A 192 23.88 1.38 -0.07
N GLY A 193 23.06 0.65 -0.85
CA GLY A 193 22.97 -0.81 -0.84
C GLY A 193 22.08 -1.38 0.28
N GLU A 194 21.35 -0.52 0.99
CA GLU A 194 20.37 -0.96 1.98
C GLU A 194 19.06 -1.37 1.30
N LYS A 195 18.27 -2.19 1.99
CA LYS A 195 16.92 -2.56 1.53
C LYS A 195 15.98 -1.36 1.61
N VAL A 196 15.14 -1.20 0.58
CA VAL A 196 14.09 -0.16 0.53
C VAL A 196 13.16 -0.27 1.75
N LEU A 197 12.67 -1.48 2.02
CA LEU A 197 11.92 -1.83 3.23
C LEU A 197 12.44 -3.15 3.80
N PRO A 198 12.17 -3.48 5.08
CA PRO A 198 12.45 -4.79 5.61
C PRO A 198 11.80 -5.90 4.77
N ALA A 199 12.48 -7.02 4.64
CA ALA A 199 11.99 -8.12 3.81
C ALA A 199 10.64 -8.64 4.30
N ARG A 200 9.74 -8.96 3.37
CA ARG A 200 8.40 -9.50 3.63
C ARG A 200 7.55 -8.61 4.53
N SER A 201 7.70 -7.31 4.39
CA SER A 201 6.85 -6.35 5.09
C SER A 201 6.51 -5.16 4.20
N GLY A 202 5.42 -4.50 4.52
CA GLY A 202 4.94 -3.28 3.90
C GLY A 202 4.48 -2.26 4.93
N LEU A 203 4.20 -1.07 4.46
CA LEU A 203 3.70 0.04 5.26
C LEU A 203 2.31 0.45 4.78
N SER A 204 1.34 0.54 5.69
CA SER A 204 0.10 1.26 5.45
C SER A 204 0.21 2.63 6.11
N ILE A 205 0.07 3.68 5.30
CA ILE A 205 0.29 5.07 5.69
C ILE A 205 -1.01 5.83 5.50
N ASN A 206 -1.49 6.47 6.56
CA ASN A 206 -2.63 7.35 6.49
C ASN A 206 -2.21 8.77 6.85
N TYR A 207 -2.40 9.71 5.93
CA TYR A 207 -2.09 11.12 6.09
C TYR A 207 -3.36 11.86 6.51
N PRO A 208 -3.40 12.65 7.61
CA PRO A 208 -4.60 13.36 8.03
C PRO A 208 -4.92 14.51 7.06
N ALA A 209 -6.21 14.73 6.77
CA ALA A 209 -6.67 15.80 5.87
C ALA A 209 -6.55 17.20 6.52
N LEU A 210 -5.31 17.57 6.86
CA LEU A 210 -4.97 18.80 7.57
C LEU A 210 -3.86 19.56 6.84
N PRO A 211 -3.77 20.88 7.01
CA PRO A 211 -2.64 21.64 6.52
C PRO A 211 -1.35 21.17 7.19
N LYS A 212 -0.23 21.20 6.44
CA LYS A 212 1.08 20.67 6.87
C LYS A 212 1.55 21.19 8.23
N ASP A 213 1.28 22.44 8.55
CA ASP A 213 1.64 23.06 9.84
C ASP A 213 0.79 22.56 11.03
N LYS A 214 -0.29 21.83 10.77
CA LYS A 214 -1.16 21.18 11.77
C LYS A 214 -0.86 19.70 11.97
N ILE A 215 0.00 19.11 11.15
CA ILE A 215 0.44 17.74 11.31
C ILE A 215 1.31 17.63 12.56
N LYS A 216 0.93 16.76 13.49
CA LYS A 216 1.61 16.61 14.79
C LYS A 216 2.82 15.67 14.77
N GLY A 217 3.14 15.10 13.61
CA GLY A 217 4.23 14.14 13.42
C GLY A 217 3.74 12.77 12.97
N VAL A 218 4.61 11.78 13.10
CA VAL A 218 4.38 10.39 12.66
C VAL A 218 4.20 9.49 13.87
N LYS A 219 3.30 8.52 13.76
CA LYS A 219 3.09 7.44 14.74
C LYS A 219 3.18 6.08 14.05
N PHE A 220 4.11 5.23 14.50
CA PHE A 220 4.05 3.80 14.24
C PHE A 220 3.12 3.18 15.27
N ILE A 221 2.03 2.57 14.82
CA ILE A 221 0.96 2.09 15.70
C ILE A 221 0.30 0.83 15.11
N GLU A 222 -0.30 0.03 15.96
CA GLU A 222 -1.08 -1.12 15.52
C GLU A 222 -2.45 -0.70 14.99
N ASN A 223 -3.00 -1.52 14.11
CA ASN A 223 -4.35 -1.35 13.61
C ASN A 223 -5.37 -1.44 14.73
N GLU A 224 -6.44 -0.67 14.60
CA GLU A 224 -7.57 -0.77 15.51
C GLU A 224 -8.31 -2.09 15.31
N TYR A 225 -8.51 -2.83 16.40
CA TYR A 225 -9.48 -3.92 16.45
C TYR A 225 -10.87 -3.36 16.68
N THR A 226 -11.63 -3.18 15.61
CA THR A 226 -13.00 -2.66 15.70
C THR A 226 -13.96 -3.82 15.85
N VAL A 227 -14.79 -3.75 16.88
CA VAL A 227 -15.87 -4.73 17.15
C VAL A 227 -17.25 -4.26 16.67
N SER A 228 -17.36 -3.04 16.17
CA SER A 228 -18.62 -2.48 15.69
C SER A 228 -18.70 -2.52 14.17
N PRO A 229 -19.80 -3.02 13.59
CA PRO A 229 -19.97 -3.03 12.13
C PRO A 229 -20.07 -1.59 11.61
N GLN A 230 -19.34 -1.30 10.52
CA GLN A 230 -19.35 0.03 9.88
C GLN A 230 -20.66 0.31 9.14
N VAL A 231 -21.34 -0.74 8.69
CA VAL A 231 -22.61 -0.65 7.97
C VAL A 231 -23.69 -1.46 8.68
N LEU A 232 -24.91 -0.95 8.60
CA LEU A 232 -26.12 -1.62 9.08
C LEU A 232 -27.08 -1.81 7.91
N TYR A 233 -27.98 -2.77 8.05
CA TYR A 233 -29.01 -3.07 7.08
C TYR A 233 -30.39 -3.03 7.73
N GLU A 234 -31.34 -2.43 7.04
CA GLU A 234 -32.75 -2.39 7.42
C GLU A 234 -33.58 -3.06 6.31
N ILE A 235 -34.50 -3.90 6.72
CA ILE A 235 -35.49 -4.49 5.80
C ILE A 235 -36.70 -3.56 5.79
N THR A 236 -37.00 -2.97 4.62
CA THR A 236 -38.16 -2.08 4.48
C THR A 236 -39.48 -2.87 4.49
N ALA A 237 -40.59 -2.16 4.71
CA ALA A 237 -41.92 -2.76 4.66
C ALA A 237 -42.25 -3.45 3.33
N GLU A 238 -41.64 -3.01 2.23
CA GLU A 238 -41.77 -3.61 0.89
C GLU A 238 -40.83 -4.79 0.67
N GLY A 239 -40.10 -5.25 1.71
CA GLY A 239 -39.19 -6.39 1.62
C GLY A 239 -37.85 -6.08 0.91
N LYS A 240 -37.52 -4.81 0.71
CA LYS A 240 -36.21 -4.40 0.20
C LYS A 240 -35.23 -4.21 1.34
N THR A 241 -33.94 -4.40 1.07
CA THR A 241 -32.87 -4.14 2.04
C THR A 241 -32.20 -2.81 1.74
N LYS A 242 -32.13 -1.93 2.74
CA LYS A 242 -31.42 -0.65 2.67
C LYS A 242 -30.17 -0.71 3.54
N GLN A 243 -29.05 -0.32 2.97
CA GLN A 243 -27.77 -0.19 3.69
C GLN A 243 -27.57 1.27 4.14
N PHE A 244 -26.99 1.46 5.31
CA PHE A 244 -26.58 2.77 5.82
C PHE A 244 -25.35 2.68 6.72
N ILE A 245 -24.64 3.80 6.89
CA ILE A 245 -23.47 3.88 7.76
C ILE A 245 -23.95 3.80 9.24
N ASN A 246 -23.26 2.98 10.03
CA ASN A 246 -23.53 2.86 11.46
C ASN A 246 -22.96 4.10 12.20
N PRO A 247 -23.81 5.01 12.72
CA PRO A 247 -23.33 6.19 13.41
C PRO A 247 -22.62 5.89 14.73
N GLU A 248 -22.93 4.75 15.36
CA GLU A 248 -22.27 4.34 16.60
C GLU A 248 -20.84 3.86 16.36
N ALA A 249 -20.55 3.29 15.20
CA ALA A 249 -19.17 2.89 14.83
C ALA A 249 -18.22 4.09 14.84
N LEU A 250 -18.70 5.29 14.50
CA LEU A 250 -17.92 6.52 14.53
C LEU A 250 -17.56 6.97 15.97
N LYS A 251 -18.34 6.55 16.96
CA LYS A 251 -18.13 6.90 18.39
C LYS A 251 -17.27 5.88 19.12
N MET A 252 -17.13 4.67 18.60
CA MET A 252 -16.45 3.55 19.25
C MET A 252 -14.98 3.41 18.82
N ARG A 253 -14.31 4.53 18.55
CA ARG A 253 -12.91 4.55 18.12
C ARG A 253 -11.97 4.45 19.31
N ASN A 254 -10.93 3.62 19.17
CA ASN A 254 -9.88 3.54 20.17
C ASN A 254 -8.90 4.70 19.98
N ASP A 255 -8.82 5.58 20.94
CA ASP A 255 -7.93 6.75 20.95
C ASP A 255 -6.44 6.45 20.81
N ASN A 256 -6.02 5.22 21.07
CA ASN A 256 -4.62 4.76 20.99
C ASN A 256 -4.37 3.84 19.78
N SER A 257 -5.24 3.86 18.80
CA SER A 257 -5.10 3.10 17.53
C SER A 257 -4.66 3.98 16.38
N ASP A 258 -4.44 3.36 15.21
CA ASP A 258 -4.17 4.06 13.95
C ASP A 258 -5.30 5.06 13.61
N THR A 259 -6.57 4.69 13.77
CA THR A 259 -7.73 5.57 13.57
C THR A 259 -7.69 6.75 14.54
N GLY A 260 -7.50 6.48 15.84
CA GLY A 260 -7.51 7.51 16.87
C GLY A 260 -6.36 8.51 16.75
N TYR A 261 -5.16 8.07 16.36
CA TYR A 261 -4.05 8.98 16.11
C TYR A 261 -4.22 9.78 14.82
N LEU A 262 -4.80 9.20 13.77
CA LEU A 262 -5.14 9.92 12.54
C LEU A 262 -6.11 11.08 12.85
N ASP A 263 -7.18 10.81 13.60
CA ASP A 263 -8.16 11.82 14.02
C ASP A 263 -7.51 12.94 14.89
N LYS A 264 -6.48 12.60 15.66
CA LYS A 264 -5.68 13.57 16.43
C LYS A 264 -4.71 14.40 15.59
N GLY A 265 -4.58 14.14 14.29
CA GLY A 265 -3.73 14.86 13.35
C GLY A 265 -2.31 14.34 13.23
N TYR A 266 -2.07 13.07 13.52
CA TYR A 266 -0.81 12.39 13.23
C TYR A 266 -0.88 11.63 11.91
N ILE A 267 0.22 11.57 11.18
CA ILE A 267 0.40 10.60 10.10
C ILE A 267 0.61 9.24 10.77
N THR A 268 -0.21 8.26 10.44
CA THR A 268 -0.10 6.92 11.03
C THR A 268 0.56 5.94 10.07
N TYR A 269 1.42 5.12 10.64
CA TYR A 269 2.13 4.02 9.99
C TYR A 269 1.77 2.72 10.68
N THR A 270 1.19 1.78 9.95
CA THR A 270 1.05 0.41 10.38
C THR A 270 1.91 -0.49 9.52
N VAL A 271 2.57 -1.47 10.14
CA VAL A 271 3.40 -2.45 9.43
C VAL A 271 2.57 -3.69 9.18
N PHE A 272 2.59 -4.21 7.96
CA PHE A 272 1.94 -5.48 7.61
C PHE A 272 2.89 -6.39 6.83
N ASP A 273 2.67 -7.69 6.90
CA ASP A 273 3.42 -8.72 6.18
C ASP A 273 2.56 -9.50 5.17
N GLY A 274 1.27 -9.18 5.11
CA GLY A 274 0.29 -9.89 4.30
C GLY A 274 0.03 -11.31 4.79
N ASP A 275 0.41 -11.67 6.01
CA ASP A 275 0.19 -12.98 6.59
C ASP A 275 -1.18 -13.05 7.29
N TRP A 276 -1.87 -14.17 7.09
CA TRP A 276 -3.15 -14.49 7.74
C TRP A 276 -2.98 -15.50 8.87
N ASN A 277 -1.74 -15.92 9.17
CA ASN A 277 -1.49 -16.85 10.27
C ASN A 277 -1.70 -16.15 11.61
N ALA A 278 -2.39 -16.81 12.51
CA ALA A 278 -2.47 -16.35 13.89
C ALA A 278 -1.08 -16.46 14.56
N PRO A 279 -0.79 -15.64 15.58
CA PRO A 279 0.40 -15.78 16.40
C PRO A 279 0.54 -17.19 16.95
N GLU A 280 1.79 -17.66 17.14
CA GLU A 280 2.08 -19.04 17.57
C GLU A 280 1.40 -19.41 18.90
N GLU A 281 1.24 -18.45 19.80
CA GLU A 281 0.53 -18.63 21.06
C GLU A 281 -0.93 -19.05 20.86
N LYS A 282 -1.63 -18.43 19.88
CA LYS A 282 -3.00 -18.81 19.52
C LYS A 282 -3.07 -20.20 18.92
N VAL A 283 -2.10 -20.53 18.07
CA VAL A 283 -2.01 -21.88 17.48
C VAL A 283 -1.83 -22.93 18.59
N LYS A 284 -1.04 -22.63 19.64
CA LYS A 284 -0.87 -23.53 20.82
C LYS A 284 -2.17 -23.70 21.60
N GLU A 285 -2.93 -22.61 21.83
CA GLU A 285 -4.27 -22.70 22.47
C GLU A 285 -5.17 -23.68 21.71
N TYR A 286 -5.31 -23.50 20.37
CA TYR A 286 -6.11 -24.42 19.55
C TYR A 286 -5.61 -25.87 19.60
N LYS A 287 -4.29 -26.11 19.56
CA LYS A 287 -3.75 -27.48 19.66
C LYS A 287 -4.11 -28.14 20.98
N ASN A 288 -4.07 -27.37 22.07
CA ASN A 288 -4.45 -27.89 23.40
C ASN A 288 -5.95 -28.18 23.48
N ASP A 289 -6.79 -27.29 22.94
CA ASP A 289 -8.25 -27.45 22.98
C ASP A 289 -8.72 -28.64 22.14
N PHE A 290 -8.04 -28.94 21.02
CA PHE A 290 -8.37 -30.05 20.14
C PHE A 290 -7.54 -31.32 20.40
N ASN A 291 -6.65 -31.33 21.39
CA ASN A 291 -5.77 -32.47 21.75
C ASN A 291 -4.88 -32.99 20.59
N PHE A 292 -4.26 -32.06 19.82
CA PHE A 292 -3.29 -32.37 18.77
C PHE A 292 -1.83 -32.34 19.27
#